data_7dbbcfa4569fd6e9c54ab842386a682a
#
_entry.id   7dbbcfa4569fd6e9c54ab842386a682a
#
_cell.length_a   1.000
_cell.length_b   1.000
_cell.length_c   1.000
_cell.angle_alpha   90.00
_cell.angle_beta   90.00
_cell.angle_gamma   90.00
#
_symmetry.space_group_name_H-M   'P 1'
#
loop_
_entity.id
_entity.type
_entity.pdbx_description
1 polymer ?
#
loop_
_entity_poly.entity_id
_entity_poly.type
_entity_poly.pdbx_seq_one_letter_code
_entity_poly.pdbx_strand_id
1 'polypeptide(L)'
;MNRSTLYWLLQVLGWGSFAFVNVFFASLSEGISPLQTWAFVALAAFYLLSTHAFRLLIKSYDWFRLGIFRLIAQVLVAVGLLAVSNVLAQVLINLVFGTLNPGFDFRALVISVNLFVSFLYYGFWVLLYFVFHFLDNYNTTLRYEAKISEIRLNHLKSQLNPHFIFNALNSVRALVDEDPVKAKSAITRISNMLRFSLMLDKKQVIDLADELATVKDYLALESIRFEERLQVDYQIEEGAYGYKIPPMMLQTIVENAIKHGISNLVKGGLIEIKCREGLQDELYIQVKNSGQYAPLPASKRREEEGHGIDNTQQRLALLYGDQASFRIFNSGGQFVITEIKIPKQRLTLD
;
A
#
# COMPACT_ATOMS: atom_id res chain seq x y z
N MET A 1 -21.20 8.32 5.28
CA MET A 1 -22.42 7.82 4.59
C MET A 1 -22.00 6.78 3.56
N ASN A 2 -22.68 5.64 3.48
CA ASN A 2 -22.36 4.60 2.51
C ASN A 2 -22.64 5.12 1.08
N ARG A 3 -21.78 4.76 0.09
CA ARG A 3 -21.91 5.18 -1.33
C ARG A 3 -23.28 4.85 -1.92
N SER A 4 -23.84 3.70 -1.55
CA SER A 4 -25.18 3.29 -2.00
C SER A 4 -26.28 4.19 -1.45
N THR A 5 -26.20 4.58 -0.19
CA THR A 5 -27.16 5.47 0.46
C THR A 5 -27.12 6.87 -0.15
N LEU A 6 -25.92 7.41 -0.41
CA LEU A 6 -25.77 8.71 -1.07
C LEU A 6 -26.37 8.70 -2.47
N TYR A 7 -26.11 7.65 -3.26
CA TYR A 7 -26.66 7.51 -4.60
C TYR A 7 -28.20 7.54 -4.59
N TRP A 8 -28.85 6.72 -3.75
CA TRP A 8 -30.30 6.66 -3.70
C TRP A 8 -30.92 7.96 -3.19
N LEU A 9 -30.30 8.61 -2.23
CA LEU A 9 -30.72 9.90 -1.73
C LEU A 9 -30.72 10.97 -2.84
N LEU A 10 -29.63 11.03 -3.61
CA LEU A 10 -29.51 11.96 -4.74
C LEU A 10 -30.52 11.65 -5.87
N GLN A 11 -30.79 10.37 -6.15
CA GLN A 11 -31.79 9.95 -7.14
C GLN A 11 -33.19 10.39 -6.72
N VAL A 12 -33.59 10.09 -5.50
CA VAL A 12 -34.94 10.42 -4.99
C VAL A 12 -35.12 11.92 -4.87
N LEU A 13 -34.12 12.64 -4.34
CA LEU A 13 -34.20 14.09 -4.25
C LEU A 13 -34.20 14.77 -5.64
N GLY A 14 -33.34 14.32 -6.55
CA GLY A 14 -33.25 14.90 -7.89
C GLY A 14 -34.55 14.75 -8.68
N TRP A 15 -35.04 13.50 -8.84
CA TRP A 15 -36.27 13.26 -9.60
C TRP A 15 -37.55 13.66 -8.84
N GLY A 16 -37.50 13.64 -7.48
CA GLY A 16 -38.57 14.22 -6.67
C GLY A 16 -38.67 15.74 -6.82
N SER A 17 -37.55 16.43 -6.90
CA SER A 17 -37.53 17.88 -7.21
C SER A 17 -38.09 18.19 -8.60
N PHE A 18 -37.77 17.35 -9.59
CA PHE A 18 -38.37 17.46 -10.93
C PHE A 18 -39.90 17.39 -10.87
N ALA A 19 -40.48 16.39 -10.19
CA ALA A 19 -41.92 16.28 -10.01
C ALA A 19 -42.51 17.50 -9.31
N PHE A 20 -41.89 17.90 -8.19
CA PHE A 20 -42.32 19.05 -7.41
C PHE A 20 -42.37 20.35 -8.24
N VAL A 21 -41.30 20.63 -8.98
CA VAL A 21 -41.19 21.86 -9.81
C VAL A 21 -42.27 21.84 -10.89
N ASN A 22 -42.52 20.75 -11.60
CA ASN A 22 -43.53 20.66 -12.63
C ASN A 22 -44.94 20.85 -12.04
N VAL A 23 -45.26 20.18 -10.93
CA VAL A 23 -46.53 20.34 -10.21
C VAL A 23 -46.75 21.78 -9.74
N PHE A 24 -45.70 22.38 -9.18
CA PHE A 24 -45.73 23.75 -8.69
C PHE A 24 -46.06 24.75 -9.81
N PHE A 25 -45.31 24.71 -10.92
CA PHE A 25 -45.56 25.64 -12.04
C PHE A 25 -46.90 25.37 -12.72
N ALA A 26 -47.35 24.12 -12.86
CA ALA A 26 -48.66 23.78 -13.40
C ALA A 26 -49.79 24.30 -12.48
N SER A 27 -49.61 24.32 -11.15
CA SER A 27 -50.59 24.85 -10.22
C SER A 27 -50.74 26.38 -10.25
N LEU A 28 -49.69 27.08 -10.72
CA LEU A 28 -49.68 28.56 -10.83
C LEU A 28 -50.38 29.05 -12.10
N SER A 29 -50.42 28.23 -13.17
CA SER A 29 -50.94 28.68 -14.50
C SER A 29 -52.47 28.63 -14.60
N GLU A 30 -53.06 27.44 -14.48
CA GLU A 30 -54.52 27.25 -14.72
C GLU A 30 -55.20 26.36 -13.64
N GLY A 31 -54.45 26.02 -12.61
CA GLY A 31 -54.82 24.99 -11.67
C GLY A 31 -54.46 23.60 -12.21
N ILE A 32 -54.16 22.66 -11.34
CA ILE A 32 -53.72 21.29 -11.71
C ILE A 32 -54.77 20.29 -11.25
N SER A 33 -55.14 19.36 -12.12
CA SER A 33 -55.99 18.24 -11.71
C SER A 33 -55.19 17.18 -10.92
N PRO A 34 -55.84 16.42 -10.01
CA PRO A 34 -55.16 15.33 -9.32
C PRO A 34 -54.51 14.31 -10.29
N LEU A 35 -55.14 14.04 -11.45
CA LEU A 35 -54.63 13.11 -12.45
C LEU A 35 -53.34 13.64 -13.10
N GLN A 36 -53.27 14.94 -13.39
CA GLN A 36 -52.02 15.54 -13.90
C GLN A 36 -50.91 15.49 -12.88
N THR A 37 -51.21 15.70 -11.60
CA THR A 37 -50.21 15.55 -10.50
C THR A 37 -49.59 14.15 -10.49
N TRP A 38 -50.46 13.13 -10.58
CA TRP A 38 -49.98 11.73 -10.62
C TRP A 38 -49.22 11.42 -11.92
N ALA A 39 -49.58 12.02 -13.06
CA ALA A 39 -48.80 11.88 -14.27
C ALA A 39 -47.36 12.41 -14.15
N PHE A 40 -47.18 13.56 -13.51
CA PHE A 40 -45.81 14.10 -13.21
C PHE A 40 -45.03 13.22 -12.25
N VAL A 41 -45.67 12.64 -11.24
CA VAL A 41 -45.01 11.71 -10.30
C VAL A 41 -44.61 10.42 -11.03
N ALA A 42 -45.48 9.89 -11.90
CA ALA A 42 -45.17 8.70 -12.69
C ALA A 42 -44.03 8.95 -13.68
N LEU A 43 -43.96 10.14 -14.30
CA LEU A 43 -42.86 10.52 -15.18
C LEU A 43 -41.51 10.66 -14.39
N ALA A 44 -41.54 11.22 -13.19
CA ALA A 44 -40.36 11.27 -12.31
C ALA A 44 -39.90 9.85 -11.93
N ALA A 45 -40.81 8.95 -11.61
CA ALA A 45 -40.50 7.54 -11.36
C ALA A 45 -39.84 6.88 -12.58
N PHE A 46 -40.33 7.17 -13.78
CA PHE A 46 -39.72 6.68 -15.02
C PHE A 46 -38.30 7.17 -15.21
N TYR A 47 -38.05 8.47 -14.99
CA TYR A 47 -36.68 9.03 -15.00
C TYR A 47 -35.77 8.32 -13.99
N LEU A 48 -36.24 8.08 -12.77
CA LEU A 48 -35.48 7.40 -11.72
C LEU A 48 -35.11 5.98 -12.16
N LEU A 49 -36.09 5.21 -12.65
CA LEU A 49 -35.90 3.81 -13.07
C LEU A 49 -34.98 3.71 -14.29
N SER A 50 -35.22 4.56 -15.33
CA SER A 50 -34.42 4.56 -16.55
C SER A 50 -32.94 4.99 -16.29
N THR A 51 -32.70 5.98 -15.46
CA THR A 51 -31.34 6.37 -15.07
C THR A 51 -30.67 5.31 -14.19
N HIS A 52 -31.43 4.61 -13.33
CA HIS A 52 -30.89 3.48 -12.57
C HIS A 52 -30.52 2.30 -13.48
N ALA A 53 -31.37 1.94 -14.43
CA ALA A 53 -31.09 0.91 -15.44
C ALA A 53 -29.85 1.28 -16.27
N PHE A 54 -29.75 2.55 -16.69
CA PHE A 54 -28.60 3.05 -17.42
C PHE A 54 -27.30 2.96 -16.61
N ARG A 55 -27.35 3.30 -15.31
CA ARG A 55 -26.20 3.09 -14.40
C ARG A 55 -25.75 1.62 -14.36
N LEU A 56 -26.70 0.68 -14.34
CA LEU A 56 -26.36 -0.76 -14.35
C LEU A 56 -25.66 -1.15 -15.66
N LEU A 57 -26.12 -0.63 -16.80
CA LEU A 57 -25.46 -0.82 -18.10
C LEU A 57 -24.05 -0.28 -18.12
N ILE A 58 -23.83 0.96 -17.67
CA ILE A 58 -22.49 1.57 -17.58
C ILE A 58 -21.54 0.68 -16.78
N LYS A 59 -22.01 0.13 -15.65
CA LYS A 59 -21.20 -0.77 -14.79
C LYS A 59 -20.98 -2.13 -15.43
N SER A 60 -21.99 -2.73 -16.03
CA SER A 60 -21.92 -4.07 -16.62
C SER A 60 -20.96 -4.13 -17.81
N TYR A 61 -20.91 -3.08 -18.61
CA TYR A 61 -20.03 -2.99 -19.79
C TYR A 61 -18.75 -2.21 -19.56
N ASP A 62 -18.43 -1.87 -18.32
CA ASP A 62 -17.15 -1.25 -17.90
C ASP A 62 -16.78 0.01 -18.71
N TRP A 63 -17.75 0.90 -18.94
CA TRP A 63 -17.60 2.09 -19.78
C TRP A 63 -16.45 3.00 -19.35
N PHE A 64 -16.04 2.94 -18.09
CA PHE A 64 -14.91 3.71 -17.57
C PHE A 64 -13.55 3.32 -18.14
N ARG A 65 -13.44 2.15 -18.80
CA ARG A 65 -12.22 1.71 -19.49
C ARG A 65 -12.15 2.11 -20.94
N LEU A 66 -13.23 2.71 -21.47
CA LEU A 66 -13.26 3.14 -22.86
C LEU A 66 -12.40 4.37 -23.09
N GLY A 67 -11.78 4.45 -24.28
CA GLY A 67 -11.16 5.69 -24.73
C GLY A 67 -12.18 6.82 -24.89
N ILE A 68 -11.76 8.06 -24.59
CA ILE A 68 -12.65 9.24 -24.48
C ILE A 68 -13.61 9.41 -25.68
N PHE A 69 -13.14 9.24 -26.90
CA PHE A 69 -13.98 9.41 -28.10
C PHE A 69 -15.08 8.36 -28.20
N ARG A 70 -14.77 7.10 -27.87
CA ARG A 70 -15.76 6.01 -27.85
C ARG A 70 -16.77 6.20 -26.73
N LEU A 71 -16.30 6.64 -25.55
CA LEU A 71 -17.15 6.93 -24.41
C LEU A 71 -18.17 8.03 -24.76
N ILE A 72 -17.72 9.17 -25.32
CA ILE A 72 -18.59 10.26 -25.72
C ILE A 72 -19.63 9.80 -26.74
N ALA A 73 -19.21 9.06 -27.77
CA ALA A 73 -20.14 8.56 -28.79
C ALA A 73 -21.21 7.63 -28.20
N GLN A 74 -20.81 6.68 -27.34
CA GLN A 74 -21.75 5.76 -26.68
C GLN A 74 -22.70 6.48 -25.73
N VAL A 75 -22.22 7.46 -24.96
CA VAL A 75 -23.02 8.29 -24.08
C VAL A 75 -24.06 9.06 -24.87
N LEU A 76 -23.68 9.73 -25.96
CA LEU A 76 -24.61 10.48 -26.80
C LEU A 76 -25.73 9.60 -27.39
N VAL A 77 -25.36 8.44 -27.91
CA VAL A 77 -26.34 7.46 -28.44
C VAL A 77 -27.28 6.99 -27.33
N ALA A 78 -26.75 6.60 -26.17
CA ALA A 78 -27.57 6.12 -25.06
C ALA A 78 -28.49 7.21 -24.49
N VAL A 79 -28.02 8.44 -24.35
CA VAL A 79 -28.85 9.58 -23.92
C VAL A 79 -29.95 9.89 -24.95
N GLY A 80 -29.62 9.80 -26.24
CA GLY A 80 -30.65 9.93 -27.32
C GLY A 80 -31.71 8.87 -27.23
N LEU A 81 -31.36 7.58 -27.06
CA LEU A 81 -32.30 6.48 -26.88
C LEU A 81 -33.16 6.65 -25.62
N LEU A 82 -32.56 7.07 -24.51
CA LEU A 82 -33.27 7.38 -23.27
C LEU A 82 -34.27 8.55 -23.47
N ALA A 83 -33.88 9.59 -24.19
CA ALA A 83 -34.77 10.71 -24.48
C ALA A 83 -35.99 10.26 -25.34
N VAL A 84 -35.75 9.45 -26.34
CA VAL A 84 -36.85 8.86 -27.14
C VAL A 84 -37.75 7.98 -26.26
N SER A 85 -37.19 7.10 -25.45
CA SER A 85 -37.96 6.24 -24.53
C SER A 85 -38.81 7.05 -23.56
N ASN A 86 -38.30 8.19 -23.10
CA ASN A 86 -39.01 9.09 -22.20
C ASN A 86 -40.22 9.77 -22.87
N VAL A 87 -40.08 10.22 -24.12
CA VAL A 87 -41.23 10.79 -24.87
C VAL A 87 -42.31 9.75 -25.07
N LEU A 88 -41.95 8.51 -25.40
CA LEU A 88 -42.91 7.40 -25.51
C LEU A 88 -43.56 7.10 -24.15
N ALA A 89 -42.81 7.07 -23.07
CA ALA A 89 -43.35 6.89 -21.73
C ALA A 89 -44.30 8.02 -21.32
N GLN A 90 -43.97 9.28 -21.67
CA GLN A 90 -44.87 10.43 -21.42
C GLN A 90 -46.17 10.30 -22.10
N VAL A 91 -46.23 9.90 -23.40
CA VAL A 91 -47.47 9.65 -24.13
C VAL A 91 -48.28 8.53 -23.46
N LEU A 92 -47.64 7.43 -23.08
CA LEU A 92 -48.29 6.32 -22.38
C LEU A 92 -48.84 6.75 -21.01
N ILE A 93 -48.10 7.47 -20.23
CA ILE A 93 -48.50 7.98 -18.92
C ILE A 93 -49.70 8.91 -19.09
N ASN A 94 -49.66 9.87 -20.03
CA ASN A 94 -50.78 10.78 -20.31
C ASN A 94 -52.02 10.04 -20.78
N LEU A 95 -51.88 8.96 -21.56
CA LEU A 95 -52.99 8.07 -21.96
C LEU A 95 -53.64 7.38 -20.75
N VAL A 96 -52.80 6.79 -19.87
CA VAL A 96 -53.27 6.06 -18.67
C VAL A 96 -54.02 6.96 -17.70
N PHE A 97 -53.51 8.17 -17.48
CA PHE A 97 -54.13 9.14 -16.58
C PHE A 97 -55.22 10.01 -17.23
N GLY A 98 -55.52 9.76 -18.53
CA GLY A 98 -56.57 10.51 -19.24
C GLY A 98 -56.23 11.99 -19.45
N THR A 99 -54.96 12.32 -19.43
CA THR A 99 -54.45 13.71 -19.59
C THR A 99 -53.93 13.96 -21.01
N LEU A 100 -54.02 12.97 -21.91
CA LEU A 100 -53.54 13.06 -23.28
C LEU A 100 -54.43 14.01 -24.10
N ASN A 101 -53.82 15.00 -24.72
CA ASN A 101 -54.46 15.88 -25.71
C ASN A 101 -53.84 15.63 -27.09
N PRO A 102 -54.44 14.77 -27.95
CA PRO A 102 -53.83 14.38 -29.23
C PRO A 102 -53.59 15.61 -30.16
N GLY A 103 -54.47 16.59 -30.14
CA GLY A 103 -54.36 17.79 -30.97
C GLY A 103 -53.17 18.70 -30.56
N PHE A 104 -52.64 18.54 -29.35
CA PHE A 104 -51.50 19.29 -28.83
C PHE A 104 -50.26 18.43 -28.71
N ASP A 105 -50.33 17.28 -28.03
CA ASP A 105 -49.20 16.41 -27.68
C ASP A 105 -48.48 15.83 -28.90
N PHE A 106 -49.20 15.60 -30.00
CA PHE A 106 -48.61 15.07 -31.24
C PHE A 106 -48.15 16.16 -32.22
N ARG A 107 -48.19 17.44 -31.85
CA ARG A 107 -47.57 18.46 -32.69
C ARG A 107 -46.04 18.26 -32.74
N ALA A 108 -45.50 18.34 -33.97
CA ALA A 108 -44.06 18.15 -34.18
C ALA A 108 -43.20 19.04 -33.27
N LEU A 109 -43.62 20.29 -33.04
CA LEU A 109 -42.90 21.20 -32.13
C LEU A 109 -42.91 20.67 -30.69
N VAL A 110 -44.03 20.18 -30.17
CA VAL A 110 -44.15 19.68 -28.80
C VAL A 110 -43.28 18.42 -28.60
N ILE A 111 -43.34 17.48 -29.55
CA ILE A 111 -42.49 16.28 -29.54
C ILE A 111 -40.99 16.70 -29.55
N SER A 112 -40.62 17.64 -30.43
CA SER A 112 -39.20 18.09 -30.51
C SER A 112 -38.73 18.77 -29.24
N VAL A 113 -39.59 19.59 -28.63
CA VAL A 113 -39.24 20.24 -27.32
C VAL A 113 -39.12 19.19 -26.23
N ASN A 114 -40.04 18.24 -26.10
CA ASN A 114 -39.98 17.18 -25.09
C ASN A 114 -38.75 16.28 -25.29
N LEU A 115 -38.39 15.97 -26.54
CA LEU A 115 -37.20 15.20 -26.87
C LEU A 115 -35.94 15.96 -26.44
N PHE A 116 -35.86 17.23 -26.78
CA PHE A 116 -34.72 18.09 -26.43
C PHE A 116 -34.58 18.26 -24.92
N VAL A 117 -35.66 18.53 -24.20
CA VAL A 117 -35.67 18.68 -22.73
C VAL A 117 -35.27 17.36 -22.06
N SER A 118 -35.81 16.23 -22.53
CA SER A 118 -35.43 14.90 -22.02
C SER A 118 -33.95 14.62 -22.24
N PHE A 119 -33.43 14.97 -23.43
CA PHE A 119 -32.00 14.83 -23.72
C PHE A 119 -31.14 15.67 -22.77
N LEU A 120 -31.55 16.89 -22.44
CA LEU A 120 -30.84 17.73 -21.47
C LEU A 120 -30.87 17.14 -20.05
N TYR A 121 -32.02 16.63 -19.59
CA TYR A 121 -32.11 16.02 -18.25
C TYR A 121 -31.25 14.77 -18.12
N TYR A 122 -31.30 13.86 -19.09
CA TYR A 122 -30.45 12.68 -19.11
C TYR A 122 -28.97 13.05 -19.27
N GLY A 123 -28.65 13.99 -20.14
CA GLY A 123 -27.29 14.51 -20.31
C GLY A 123 -26.72 15.10 -19.04
N PHE A 124 -27.51 15.93 -18.34
CA PHE A 124 -27.12 16.50 -17.06
C PHE A 124 -26.89 15.42 -15.98
N TRP A 125 -27.81 14.46 -15.89
CA TRP A 125 -27.65 13.32 -14.98
C TRP A 125 -26.37 12.52 -15.27
N VAL A 126 -26.11 12.22 -16.53
CA VAL A 126 -24.90 11.50 -16.97
C VAL A 126 -23.64 12.30 -16.61
N LEU A 127 -23.65 13.60 -16.88
CA LEU A 127 -22.53 14.48 -16.53
C LEU A 127 -22.22 14.41 -15.02
N LEU A 128 -23.25 14.58 -14.19
CA LEU A 128 -23.09 14.48 -12.72
C LEU A 128 -22.59 13.09 -12.30
N TYR A 129 -23.10 12.02 -12.91
CA TYR A 129 -22.68 10.65 -12.61
C TYR A 129 -21.21 10.42 -12.94
N PHE A 130 -20.73 10.85 -14.11
CA PHE A 130 -19.33 10.73 -14.50
C PHE A 130 -18.42 11.60 -13.68
N VAL A 131 -18.80 12.87 -13.39
CA VAL A 131 -18.05 13.76 -12.53
C VAL A 131 -17.88 13.15 -11.12
N PHE A 132 -18.98 12.64 -10.55
CA PHE A 132 -18.92 11.98 -9.25
C PHE A 132 -17.94 10.78 -9.26
N HIS A 133 -18.02 9.93 -10.28
CA HIS A 133 -17.12 8.78 -10.42
C HIS A 133 -15.67 9.19 -10.63
N PHE A 134 -15.43 10.22 -11.44
CA PHE A 134 -14.10 10.76 -11.66
C PHE A 134 -13.47 11.27 -10.35
N LEU A 135 -14.23 12.08 -9.59
CA LEU A 135 -13.76 12.62 -8.31
C LEU A 135 -13.53 11.51 -7.26
N ASP A 136 -14.40 10.49 -7.22
CA ASP A 136 -14.25 9.35 -6.32
C ASP A 136 -13.02 8.51 -6.64
N ASN A 137 -12.76 8.23 -7.91
CA ASN A 137 -11.56 7.54 -8.36
C ASN A 137 -10.30 8.36 -8.09
N TYR A 138 -10.33 9.66 -8.38
CA TYR A 138 -9.21 10.57 -8.13
C TYR A 138 -8.84 10.61 -6.63
N ASN A 139 -9.83 10.80 -5.76
CA ASN A 139 -9.62 10.77 -4.31
C ASN A 139 -9.09 9.41 -3.81
N THR A 140 -9.55 8.32 -4.41
CA THR A 140 -9.09 6.97 -4.07
C THR A 140 -7.62 6.79 -4.47
N THR A 141 -7.22 7.24 -5.65
CA THR A 141 -5.82 7.21 -6.13
C THR A 141 -4.91 8.03 -5.21
N LEU A 142 -5.31 9.26 -4.86
CA LEU A 142 -4.54 10.09 -3.92
C LEU A 142 -4.33 9.43 -2.56
N ARG A 143 -5.36 8.73 -2.04
CA ARG A 143 -5.24 7.98 -0.78
C ARG A 143 -4.27 6.80 -0.89
N TYR A 144 -4.27 6.09 -2.02
CA TYR A 144 -3.30 5.01 -2.26
C TYR A 144 -1.88 5.53 -2.36
N GLU A 145 -1.64 6.64 -3.08
CA GLU A 145 -0.33 7.28 -3.19
C GLU A 145 0.19 7.75 -1.82
N ALA A 146 -0.66 8.39 -1.02
CA ALA A 146 -0.32 8.82 0.33
C ALA A 146 0.04 7.61 1.22
N LYS A 147 -0.73 6.51 1.13
CA LYS A 147 -0.47 5.30 1.89
C LYS A 147 0.82 4.59 1.47
N ILE A 148 1.11 4.55 0.17
CA ILE A 148 2.38 4.03 -0.35
C ILE A 148 3.56 4.87 0.16
N SER A 149 3.42 6.19 0.16
CA SER A 149 4.45 7.10 0.68
C SER A 149 4.67 6.92 2.18
N GLU A 150 3.60 6.72 2.96
CA GLU A 150 3.67 6.42 4.39
C GLU A 150 4.38 5.08 4.65
N ILE A 151 4.04 4.02 3.89
CA ILE A 151 4.68 2.72 3.99
C ILE A 151 6.19 2.84 3.69
N ARG A 152 6.55 3.56 2.63
CA ARG A 152 7.96 3.81 2.27
C ARG A 152 8.70 4.57 3.39
N LEU A 153 8.08 5.61 3.94
CA LEU A 153 8.66 6.39 5.05
C LEU A 153 8.85 5.53 6.30
N ASN A 154 7.88 4.69 6.65
CA ASN A 154 7.98 3.78 7.78
C ASN A 154 9.03 2.69 7.55
N HIS A 155 9.15 2.19 6.31
CA HIS A 155 10.21 1.27 5.93
C HIS A 155 11.60 1.90 6.07
N LEU A 156 11.79 3.13 5.58
CA LEU A 156 13.04 3.89 5.78
C LEU A 156 13.36 4.13 7.26
N LYS A 157 12.37 4.50 8.07
CA LYS A 157 12.54 4.66 9.52
C LYS A 157 12.94 3.36 10.22
N SER A 158 12.39 2.22 9.79
CA SER A 158 12.70 0.92 10.40
C SER A 158 14.11 0.42 10.06
N GLN A 159 14.69 0.84 8.93
CA GLN A 159 16.08 0.54 8.57
C GLN A 159 17.10 1.22 9.49
N LEU A 160 16.71 2.33 10.11
CA LEU A 160 17.56 3.11 11.02
C LEU A 160 17.28 2.74 12.47
N ASN A 161 17.39 1.56 12.93
CA ASN A 161 17.13 1.16 14.33
C ASN A 161 17.25 2.35 15.35
N PRO A 162 16.13 3.09 15.65
CA PRO A 162 16.23 4.34 16.40
C PRO A 162 16.80 4.15 17.81
N HIS A 163 16.48 3.03 18.43
CA HIS A 163 16.95 2.69 19.76
C HIS A 163 18.48 2.51 19.80
N PHE A 164 19.05 1.87 18.78
CA PHE A 164 20.49 1.76 18.63
C PHE A 164 21.14 3.13 18.49
N ILE A 165 20.60 4.00 17.62
CA ILE A 165 21.15 5.35 17.39
C ILE A 165 21.12 6.16 18.69
N PHE A 166 20.01 6.15 19.45
CA PHE A 166 19.92 6.85 20.73
C PHE A 166 20.95 6.33 21.74
N ASN A 167 21.13 5.02 21.83
CA ASN A 167 22.12 4.42 22.73
C ASN A 167 23.57 4.78 22.32
N ALA A 168 23.86 4.70 21.02
CA ALA A 168 25.16 5.06 20.49
C ALA A 168 25.51 6.56 20.76
N LEU A 169 24.54 7.48 20.54
CA LEU A 169 24.70 8.89 20.82
C LEU A 169 24.90 9.18 22.34
N ASN A 170 24.20 8.45 23.21
CA ASN A 170 24.40 8.55 24.66
C ASN A 170 25.80 8.08 25.09
N SER A 171 26.29 6.97 24.47
CA SER A 171 27.66 6.50 24.71
C SER A 171 28.72 7.52 24.23
N VAL A 172 28.48 8.11 23.03
CA VAL A 172 29.34 9.19 22.51
C VAL A 172 29.39 10.37 23.48
N ARG A 173 28.21 10.79 23.99
CA ARG A 173 28.13 11.90 24.95
C ARG A 173 28.98 11.64 26.21
N ALA A 174 28.94 10.43 26.74
CA ALA A 174 29.78 10.06 27.91
C ALA A 174 31.26 10.11 27.54
N LEU A 175 31.64 9.65 26.34
CA LEU A 175 33.03 9.65 25.89
C LEU A 175 33.60 11.04 25.58
N VAL A 176 32.78 12.06 25.34
CA VAL A 176 33.28 13.41 24.95
C VAL A 176 34.24 13.96 25.98
N ASP A 177 33.98 13.77 27.27
CA ASP A 177 34.79 14.25 28.37
C ASP A 177 35.86 13.23 28.80
N GLU A 178 35.58 11.89 28.65
CA GLU A 178 36.49 10.84 29.10
C GLU A 178 37.57 10.50 28.07
N ASP A 179 37.20 10.33 26.81
CA ASP A 179 38.06 9.96 25.68
C ASP A 179 37.60 10.61 24.38
N PRO A 180 37.98 11.87 24.12
CA PRO A 180 37.57 12.60 22.93
C PRO A 180 37.97 11.93 21.60
N VAL A 181 39.03 11.13 21.59
CA VAL A 181 39.48 10.41 20.38
C VAL A 181 38.56 9.28 20.07
N LYS A 182 38.17 8.49 21.08
CA LYS A 182 37.13 7.43 20.89
C LYS A 182 35.78 8.04 20.55
N ALA A 183 35.38 9.18 21.13
CA ALA A 183 34.18 9.90 20.80
C ALA A 183 34.11 10.27 19.30
N LYS A 184 35.18 10.87 18.76
CA LYS A 184 35.29 11.20 17.31
C LYS A 184 35.21 9.96 16.44
N SER A 185 35.90 8.89 16.82
CA SER A 185 35.82 7.61 16.08
C SER A 185 34.39 7.04 16.07
N ALA A 186 33.71 7.07 17.21
CA ALA A 186 32.32 6.60 17.32
C ALA A 186 31.34 7.40 16.43
N ILE A 187 31.47 8.74 16.38
CA ILE A 187 30.70 9.59 15.49
C ILE A 187 30.89 9.19 14.00
N THR A 188 32.15 8.96 13.60
CA THR A 188 32.50 8.53 12.25
C THR A 188 31.83 7.19 11.91
N ARG A 189 31.89 6.22 12.83
CA ARG A 189 31.26 4.90 12.66
C ARG A 189 29.71 5.00 12.50
N ILE A 190 29.07 5.80 13.36
CA ILE A 190 27.63 6.08 13.25
C ILE A 190 27.32 6.67 11.88
N SER A 191 28.09 7.66 11.44
CA SER A 191 27.89 8.30 10.13
C SER A 191 28.05 7.32 8.97
N ASN A 192 29.03 6.41 9.03
CA ASN A 192 29.25 5.37 8.03
C ASN A 192 28.07 4.40 7.96
N MET A 193 27.60 3.91 9.12
CA MET A 193 26.45 3.01 9.20
C MET A 193 25.17 3.64 8.66
N LEU A 194 24.88 4.89 9.01
CA LEU A 194 23.73 5.63 8.50
C LEU A 194 23.79 5.80 6.98
N ARG A 195 24.96 6.21 6.46
CA ARG A 195 25.18 6.35 5.02
C ARG A 195 25.00 5.04 4.30
N PHE A 196 25.55 3.96 4.82
CA PHE A 196 25.43 2.63 4.25
C PHE A 196 23.95 2.17 4.18
N SER A 197 23.22 2.29 5.30
CA SER A 197 21.79 1.96 5.36
C SER A 197 20.94 2.72 4.33
N LEU A 198 21.23 4.01 4.11
CA LEU A 198 20.53 4.83 3.10
C LEU A 198 20.87 4.48 1.65
N MET A 199 22.08 3.94 1.40
CA MET A 199 22.51 3.56 0.05
C MET A 199 21.98 2.19 -0.39
N LEU A 200 21.50 1.35 0.53
CA LEU A 200 21.10 -0.03 0.27
C LEU A 200 19.71 -0.16 -0.34
N ASP A 201 18.90 0.89 -0.36
CA ASP A 201 17.45 0.85 -0.70
C ASP A 201 17.14 0.29 -2.12
N LYS A 202 18.16 0.20 -2.99
CA LYS A 202 18.00 -0.27 -4.38
C LYS A 202 18.85 -1.50 -4.74
N LYS A 203 19.66 -2.00 -3.82
CA LYS A 203 20.56 -3.12 -4.11
C LYS A 203 19.95 -4.44 -3.66
N GLN A 204 19.89 -5.42 -4.55
CA GLN A 204 19.46 -6.78 -4.21
C GLN A 204 20.55 -7.54 -3.45
N VAL A 205 21.81 -7.32 -3.82
CA VAL A 205 22.99 -7.91 -3.21
C VAL A 205 24.12 -6.88 -3.10
N ILE A 206 25.01 -7.09 -2.13
CA ILE A 206 26.22 -6.29 -1.86
C ILE A 206 27.42 -7.19 -1.62
N ASP A 207 28.62 -6.65 -1.67
CA ASP A 207 29.82 -7.39 -1.36
C ASP A 207 29.87 -7.73 0.14
N LEU A 208 30.26 -8.97 0.50
CA LEU A 208 30.42 -9.38 1.90
C LEU A 208 31.38 -8.46 2.64
N ALA A 209 32.40 -7.92 1.96
CA ALA A 209 33.33 -6.97 2.53
C ALA A 209 32.66 -5.71 3.10
N ASP A 210 31.71 -5.14 2.34
CA ASP A 210 30.95 -3.95 2.73
C ASP A 210 30.05 -4.23 3.95
N GLU A 211 29.37 -5.35 3.94
CA GLU A 211 28.52 -5.79 5.07
C GLU A 211 29.36 -6.03 6.33
N LEU A 212 30.51 -6.72 6.18
CA LEU A 212 31.44 -6.96 7.30
C LEU A 212 32.02 -5.65 7.86
N ALA A 213 32.29 -4.65 7.02
CA ALA A 213 32.74 -3.34 7.48
C ALA A 213 31.67 -2.67 8.36
N THR A 214 30.40 -2.73 7.94
CA THR A 214 29.27 -2.19 8.69
C THR A 214 29.06 -2.94 10.02
N VAL A 215 29.15 -4.27 10.00
CA VAL A 215 29.05 -5.12 11.21
C VAL A 215 30.19 -4.80 12.20
N LYS A 216 31.42 -4.61 11.71
CA LYS A 216 32.55 -4.19 12.55
C LYS A 216 32.30 -2.82 13.18
N ASP A 217 31.76 -1.85 12.43
CA ASP A 217 31.43 -0.55 12.98
C ASP A 217 30.30 -0.65 14.03
N TYR A 218 29.27 -1.47 13.78
CA TYR A 218 28.20 -1.75 14.73
C TYR A 218 28.73 -2.35 16.04
N LEU A 219 29.52 -3.43 15.96
CA LEU A 219 30.06 -4.11 17.13
C LEU A 219 31.04 -3.24 17.90
N ALA A 220 31.84 -2.39 17.22
CA ALA A 220 32.71 -1.42 17.88
C ALA A 220 31.90 -0.38 18.67
N LEU A 221 30.74 0.07 18.19
CA LEU A 221 29.86 0.97 18.93
C LEU A 221 29.19 0.27 20.12
N GLU A 222 28.73 -0.98 19.95
CA GLU A 222 28.19 -1.75 21.07
C GLU A 222 29.24 -2.09 22.12
N SER A 223 30.52 -2.31 21.74
CA SER A 223 31.63 -2.51 22.69
C SER A 223 31.88 -1.30 23.56
N ILE A 224 31.60 -0.06 23.12
CA ILE A 224 31.67 1.13 23.99
C ILE A 224 30.61 1.01 25.11
N ARG A 225 29.40 0.49 24.81
CA ARG A 225 28.31 0.38 25.77
C ARG A 225 28.47 -0.82 26.72
N PHE A 226 28.94 -1.94 26.19
CA PHE A 226 29.08 -3.19 26.96
C PHE A 226 30.44 -3.33 27.61
N GLU A 227 31.44 -2.50 27.21
CA GLU A 227 32.81 -2.53 27.71
C GLU A 227 33.42 -3.94 27.63
N GLU A 228 34.05 -4.40 28.69
CA GLU A 228 34.67 -5.74 28.78
C GLU A 228 33.65 -6.91 28.71
N ARG A 229 32.38 -6.62 28.83
CA ARG A 229 31.28 -7.61 28.76
C ARG A 229 31.00 -8.13 27.36
N LEU A 230 31.45 -7.41 26.31
CA LEU A 230 31.31 -7.86 24.93
C LEU A 230 32.67 -8.26 24.37
N GLN A 231 32.83 -9.56 24.12
CA GLN A 231 33.96 -10.11 23.40
C GLN A 231 33.59 -10.40 21.98
N VAL A 232 34.43 -10.01 21.01
CA VAL A 232 34.13 -10.23 19.57
C VAL A 232 35.34 -10.91 18.92
N ASP A 233 35.09 -12.01 18.21
CA ASP A 233 36.08 -12.73 17.43
C ASP A 233 35.67 -12.81 15.96
N TYR A 234 36.62 -12.61 15.05
CA TYR A 234 36.41 -12.63 13.60
C TYR A 234 37.35 -13.66 12.95
N GLN A 235 36.77 -14.64 12.28
CA GLN A 235 37.47 -15.68 11.53
C GLN A 235 36.98 -15.66 10.08
N ILE A 236 37.57 -14.76 9.28
CA ILE A 236 37.15 -14.50 7.91
C ILE A 236 38.26 -14.98 6.96
N GLU A 237 37.95 -15.98 6.14
CA GLU A 237 38.86 -16.45 5.10
C GLU A 237 38.92 -15.45 3.94
N GLU A 238 40.08 -15.30 3.32
CA GLU A 238 40.33 -14.33 2.24
C GLU A 238 39.40 -14.57 1.03
N GLY A 239 39.14 -15.81 0.68
CA GLY A 239 38.23 -16.21 -0.39
C GLY A 239 36.77 -15.77 -0.17
N ALA A 240 36.35 -15.62 1.09
CA ALA A 240 34.97 -15.23 1.41
C ALA A 240 34.65 -13.77 1.01
N TYR A 241 35.62 -12.86 0.96
CA TYR A 241 35.38 -11.45 0.61
C TYR A 241 34.83 -11.22 -0.79
N GLY A 242 35.06 -12.14 -1.72
CA GLY A 242 34.57 -12.05 -3.09
C GLY A 242 33.11 -12.43 -3.30
N TYR A 243 32.39 -12.82 -2.24
CA TYR A 243 31.00 -13.22 -2.33
C TYR A 243 30.05 -12.03 -2.17
N LYS A 244 28.89 -12.13 -2.83
CA LYS A 244 27.80 -11.18 -2.68
C LYS A 244 26.66 -11.76 -1.84
N ILE A 245 26.13 -10.96 -0.95
CA ILE A 245 25.09 -11.35 0.00
C ILE A 245 23.92 -10.33 -0.01
N PRO A 246 22.73 -10.73 0.44
CA PRO A 246 21.64 -9.75 0.67
C PRO A 246 22.06 -8.69 1.68
N PRO A 247 21.80 -7.40 1.41
CA PRO A 247 22.20 -6.33 2.34
C PRO A 247 21.50 -6.44 3.69
N MET A 248 22.19 -6.01 4.76
CA MET A 248 21.74 -6.04 6.17
C MET A 248 21.48 -7.46 6.73
N MET A 249 21.87 -8.51 6.02
CA MET A 249 21.63 -9.90 6.46
C MET A 249 22.50 -10.24 7.67
N LEU A 250 23.81 -10.04 7.57
CA LEU A 250 24.76 -10.33 8.65
C LEU A 250 24.56 -9.35 9.81
N GLN A 251 24.31 -8.07 9.52
CA GLN A 251 24.00 -7.06 10.52
C GLN A 251 22.77 -7.47 11.35
N THR A 252 21.68 -7.89 10.72
CA THR A 252 20.45 -8.33 11.41
C THR A 252 20.72 -9.49 12.37
N ILE A 253 21.55 -10.46 11.96
CA ILE A 253 21.90 -11.61 12.82
C ILE A 253 22.71 -11.14 14.02
N VAL A 254 23.68 -10.27 13.81
CA VAL A 254 24.55 -9.73 14.88
C VAL A 254 23.75 -8.84 15.83
N GLU A 255 22.83 -8.02 15.31
CA GLU A 255 21.91 -7.22 16.16
C GLU A 255 21.06 -8.13 17.05
N ASN A 256 20.52 -9.24 16.51
CA ASN A 256 19.77 -10.21 17.28
C ASN A 256 20.66 -10.93 18.33
N ALA A 257 21.91 -11.23 17.99
CA ALA A 257 22.88 -11.82 18.93
C ALA A 257 23.16 -10.88 20.12
N ILE A 258 23.27 -9.57 19.88
CA ILE A 258 23.38 -8.57 20.95
C ILE A 258 22.07 -8.50 21.74
N LYS A 259 20.94 -8.25 21.08
CA LYS A 259 19.64 -7.98 21.71
C LYS A 259 19.14 -9.15 22.56
N HIS A 260 19.19 -10.35 22.02
CA HIS A 260 18.61 -11.55 22.65
C HIS A 260 19.64 -12.43 23.37
N GLY A 261 20.94 -12.26 23.04
CA GLY A 261 22.05 -12.97 23.69
C GLY A 261 22.69 -12.10 24.76
N ILE A 262 23.65 -11.27 24.34
CA ILE A 262 24.57 -10.54 25.22
C ILE A 262 23.84 -9.62 26.22
N SER A 263 22.82 -8.90 25.79
CA SER A 263 22.09 -7.94 26.64
C SER A 263 21.45 -8.58 27.86
N ASN A 264 21.10 -9.84 27.78
CA ASN A 264 20.43 -10.61 28.85
C ASN A 264 21.42 -11.29 29.82
N LEU A 265 22.74 -11.23 29.53
CA LEU A 265 23.74 -11.88 30.32
C LEU A 265 24.48 -10.88 31.24
N VAL A 266 24.34 -11.03 32.55
CA VAL A 266 25.00 -10.13 33.54
C VAL A 266 26.52 -10.09 33.36
N LYS A 267 27.15 -11.24 33.09
CA LYS A 267 28.59 -11.37 32.89
C LYS A 267 29.05 -11.03 31.46
N GLY A 268 28.10 -10.66 30.57
CA GLY A 268 28.43 -10.49 29.16
C GLY A 268 28.60 -11.80 28.41
N GLY A 269 29.26 -11.74 27.25
CA GLY A 269 29.48 -12.93 26.43
C GLY A 269 30.29 -12.69 25.18
N LEU A 270 30.38 -13.72 24.35
CA LEU A 270 31.17 -13.77 23.13
C LEU A 270 30.24 -13.70 21.91
N ILE A 271 30.64 -12.97 20.87
CA ILE A 271 30.14 -13.08 19.51
C ILE A 271 31.31 -13.50 18.62
N GLU A 272 31.18 -14.62 17.94
CA GLU A 272 32.15 -15.14 16.99
C GLU A 272 31.53 -15.15 15.60
N ILE A 273 32.20 -14.52 14.63
CA ILE A 273 31.74 -14.46 13.22
C ILE A 273 32.76 -15.22 12.36
N LYS A 274 32.29 -16.27 11.71
CA LYS A 274 33.08 -17.07 10.78
C LYS A 274 32.51 -16.94 9.39
N CYS A 275 33.36 -16.64 8.41
CA CYS A 275 33.02 -16.69 6.99
C CYS A 275 34.10 -17.47 6.26
N ARG A 276 33.71 -18.50 5.54
CA ARG A 276 34.61 -19.35 4.77
C ARG A 276 34.00 -19.77 3.43
N GLU A 277 34.87 -20.09 2.49
CA GLU A 277 34.47 -20.74 1.24
C GLU A 277 34.20 -22.22 1.49
N GLY A 278 33.06 -22.72 1.03
CA GLY A 278 32.68 -24.13 1.12
C GLY A 278 33.16 -24.93 -0.10
N LEU A 279 32.98 -26.26 -0.05
CA LEU A 279 33.50 -27.20 -1.05
C LEU A 279 32.82 -27.11 -2.44
N GLN A 280 31.67 -26.45 -2.55
CA GLN A 280 30.85 -26.38 -3.78
C GLN A 280 30.67 -24.92 -4.29
N ASP A 281 31.71 -24.09 -4.18
CA ASP A 281 31.59 -22.65 -4.49
C ASP A 281 30.44 -21.98 -3.73
N GLU A 282 30.24 -22.36 -2.47
CA GLU A 282 29.26 -21.78 -1.54
C GLU A 282 29.96 -20.95 -0.46
N LEU A 283 29.34 -19.86 -0.05
CA LEU A 283 29.74 -19.08 1.12
C LEU A 283 29.09 -19.69 2.37
N TYR A 284 29.90 -20.08 3.33
CA TYR A 284 29.45 -20.49 4.67
C TYR A 284 29.67 -19.36 5.66
N ILE A 285 28.59 -18.89 6.26
CA ILE A 285 28.61 -17.87 7.32
C ILE A 285 28.11 -18.52 8.61
N GLN A 286 28.82 -18.36 9.70
CA GLN A 286 28.41 -18.78 11.03
C GLN A 286 28.54 -17.59 11.99
N VAL A 287 27.48 -17.27 12.71
CA VAL A 287 27.47 -16.36 13.83
C VAL A 287 27.15 -17.18 15.08
N LYS A 288 28.11 -17.23 16.03
CA LYS A 288 27.92 -17.89 17.31
C LYS A 288 27.92 -16.82 18.40
N ASN A 289 26.92 -16.83 19.24
CA ASN A 289 26.83 -15.91 20.37
C ASN A 289 26.50 -16.62 21.68
N SER A 290 26.97 -16.06 22.79
CA SER A 290 26.54 -16.48 24.12
C SER A 290 25.04 -16.19 24.32
N GLY A 291 24.31 -17.13 24.94
CA GLY A 291 22.88 -17.01 25.21
C GLY A 291 22.13 -18.30 24.90
N GLN A 292 20.81 -18.20 24.90
CA GLN A 292 19.91 -19.31 24.57
C GLN A 292 18.84 -18.83 23.57
N TYR A 293 18.63 -19.61 22.54
CA TYR A 293 17.56 -19.39 21.58
C TYR A 293 16.30 -20.16 22.00
N ALA A 294 15.22 -19.43 22.28
CA ALA A 294 13.89 -19.99 22.51
C ALA A 294 12.98 -19.59 21.34
N PRO A 295 12.57 -20.52 20.47
CA PRO A 295 11.67 -20.21 19.38
C PRO A 295 10.32 -19.77 19.94
N LEU A 296 9.85 -18.56 19.56
CA LEU A 296 8.54 -18.05 19.96
C LEU A 296 7.42 -18.89 19.31
N PRO A 297 6.34 -19.23 20.04
CA PRO A 297 5.16 -19.87 19.46
C PRO A 297 4.58 -19.00 18.31
N ALA A 298 4.08 -19.64 17.26
CA ALA A 298 3.56 -18.97 16.06
C ALA A 298 2.47 -17.90 16.35
N SER A 299 1.72 -18.03 17.44
CA SER A 299 0.71 -17.09 17.91
C SER A 299 1.28 -15.79 18.47
N LYS A 300 2.49 -15.81 19.04
CA LYS A 300 3.17 -14.65 19.61
C LYS A 300 4.13 -13.94 18.66
N ARG A 301 4.49 -14.56 17.53
CA ARG A 301 5.39 -13.98 16.52
C ARG A 301 4.83 -12.72 15.84
N ARG A 302 3.51 -12.48 15.89
CA ARG A 302 2.85 -11.34 15.24
C ARG A 302 2.83 -10.05 16.06
N GLU A 303 3.05 -10.11 17.35
CA GLU A 303 2.89 -8.98 18.26
C GLU A 303 4.18 -8.44 18.87
N GLU A 304 5.25 -9.23 18.93
CA GLU A 304 6.53 -8.82 19.49
C GLU A 304 7.59 -8.69 18.40
N GLU A 305 8.13 -7.50 18.23
CA GLU A 305 9.31 -7.07 17.46
C GLU A 305 10.34 -8.19 17.16
N GLY A 306 10.19 -8.91 16.04
CA GLY A 306 11.07 -10.01 15.70
C GLY A 306 11.12 -10.39 14.22
N HIS A 307 10.72 -9.49 13.32
CA HIS A 307 10.66 -9.79 11.87
C HIS A 307 12.02 -9.86 11.16
N GLY A 308 13.12 -9.48 11.80
CA GLY A 308 14.44 -9.42 11.16
C GLY A 308 14.93 -10.77 10.64
N ILE A 309 14.86 -11.82 11.45
CA ILE A 309 15.29 -13.17 11.07
C ILE A 309 14.34 -13.76 10.03
N ASP A 310 13.04 -13.65 10.24
CA ASP A 310 12.03 -14.15 9.28
C ASP A 310 12.17 -13.45 7.92
N ASN A 311 12.40 -12.13 7.91
CA ASN A 311 12.66 -11.36 6.69
C ASN A 311 13.97 -11.81 6.00
N THR A 312 15.00 -12.11 6.78
CA THR A 312 16.27 -12.64 6.24
C THR A 312 16.07 -13.99 5.58
N GLN A 313 15.33 -14.90 6.21
CA GLN A 313 15.01 -16.22 5.65
C GLN A 313 14.18 -16.10 4.38
N GLN A 314 13.12 -15.28 4.37
CA GLN A 314 12.29 -15.05 3.19
C GLN A 314 13.10 -14.45 2.04
N ARG A 315 14.00 -13.52 2.34
CA ARG A 315 14.85 -12.88 1.33
C ARG A 315 15.85 -13.87 0.72
N LEU A 316 16.45 -14.74 1.53
CA LEU A 316 17.31 -15.82 1.05
C LEU A 316 16.52 -16.77 0.13
N ALA A 317 15.33 -17.18 0.52
CA ALA A 317 14.47 -18.06 -0.28
C ALA A 317 14.06 -17.40 -1.61
N LEU A 318 13.76 -16.09 -1.62
CA LEU A 318 13.41 -15.35 -2.83
C LEU A 318 14.59 -15.21 -3.81
N LEU A 319 15.82 -15.01 -3.30
CA LEU A 319 17.00 -14.76 -4.15
C LEU A 319 17.67 -16.05 -4.63
N TYR A 320 17.67 -17.10 -3.81
CA TYR A 320 18.46 -18.31 -4.05
C TYR A 320 17.63 -19.61 -4.07
N GLY A 321 16.32 -19.54 -3.76
CA GLY A 321 15.45 -20.72 -3.66
C GLY A 321 16.01 -21.74 -2.67
N ASP A 322 15.98 -23.01 -3.08
CA ASP A 322 16.47 -24.15 -2.25
C ASP A 322 18.00 -24.26 -2.20
N GLN A 323 18.73 -23.39 -2.92
CA GLN A 323 20.21 -23.41 -2.94
C GLN A 323 20.81 -22.71 -1.72
N ALA A 324 20.05 -21.86 -1.01
CA ALA A 324 20.48 -21.27 0.24
C ALA A 324 19.89 -22.01 1.43
N SER A 325 20.64 -22.07 2.53
CA SER A 325 20.14 -22.62 3.80
C SER A 325 20.36 -21.64 4.95
N PHE A 326 19.41 -21.61 5.87
CA PHE A 326 19.46 -20.81 7.09
C PHE A 326 19.02 -21.65 8.28
N ARG A 327 19.84 -21.77 9.30
CA ARG A 327 19.56 -22.54 10.52
C ARG A 327 19.96 -21.76 11.77
N ILE A 328 19.12 -21.84 12.81
CA ILE A 328 19.44 -21.35 14.15
C ILE A 328 19.20 -22.49 15.12
N PHE A 329 20.18 -22.74 16.01
CA PHE A 329 20.08 -23.77 17.02
C PHE A 329 20.95 -23.47 18.24
N ASN A 330 20.61 -24.10 19.36
CA ASN A 330 21.40 -24.04 20.57
C ASN A 330 22.55 -25.04 20.54
N SER A 331 23.73 -24.65 21.01
CA SER A 331 24.92 -25.49 21.10
C SER A 331 25.50 -25.45 22.51
N GLY A 332 25.70 -26.65 23.13
CA GLY A 332 26.32 -26.77 24.44
C GLY A 332 25.60 -26.07 25.59
N GLY A 333 24.30 -25.72 25.44
CA GLY A 333 23.47 -25.09 26.46
C GLY A 333 23.82 -23.62 26.79
N GLN A 334 24.90 -23.09 26.22
CA GLN A 334 25.39 -21.72 26.51
C GLN A 334 25.54 -20.84 25.27
N PHE A 335 25.44 -21.41 24.07
CA PHE A 335 25.64 -20.71 22.82
C PHE A 335 24.46 -20.91 21.86
N VAL A 336 24.17 -19.88 21.10
CA VAL A 336 23.31 -19.90 19.92
C VAL A 336 24.20 -19.87 18.68
N ILE A 337 23.91 -20.71 17.71
CA ILE A 337 24.61 -20.73 16.42
C ILE A 337 23.60 -20.43 15.33
N THR A 338 23.89 -19.41 14.51
CA THR A 338 23.21 -19.15 13.25
C THR A 338 24.12 -19.51 12.10
N GLU A 339 23.69 -20.43 11.26
CA GLU A 339 24.41 -20.89 10.07
C GLU A 339 23.68 -20.51 8.80
N ILE A 340 24.42 -19.96 7.86
CA ILE A 340 23.91 -19.61 6.52
C ILE A 340 24.86 -20.18 5.47
N LYS A 341 24.25 -20.74 4.43
CA LYS A 341 24.96 -21.15 3.22
C LYS A 341 24.33 -20.45 2.03
N ILE A 342 25.17 -19.87 1.20
CA ILE A 342 24.76 -19.11 0.01
C ILE A 342 25.62 -19.57 -1.16
N PRO A 343 25.01 -19.96 -2.30
CA PRO A 343 25.79 -20.29 -3.50
C PRO A 343 26.50 -19.05 -4.03
N LYS A 344 27.65 -19.23 -4.68
CA LYS A 344 28.33 -18.16 -5.39
C LYS A 344 27.46 -17.68 -6.54
N GLN A 345 26.93 -16.50 -6.40
CA GLN A 345 26.05 -15.94 -7.43
C GLN A 345 26.90 -15.52 -8.63
N ARG A 346 26.75 -16.25 -9.74
CA ARG A 346 27.05 -15.70 -11.05
C ARG A 346 25.86 -14.80 -11.40
N LEU A 347 26.03 -13.48 -11.26
CA LEU A 347 25.04 -12.51 -11.77
C LEU A 347 24.90 -12.77 -13.27
N THR A 348 23.86 -13.50 -13.67
CA THR A 348 23.30 -13.37 -15.01
C THR A 348 22.63 -11.99 -15.00
N LEU A 349 23.31 -11.00 -15.55
CA LEU A 349 22.72 -9.73 -15.93
C LEU A 349 21.76 -10.06 -17.09
N ASP A 350 20.45 -10.22 -16.78
CA ASP A 350 19.37 -10.08 -17.75
C ASP A 350 18.80 -8.67 -17.66
#